data_7ef35c721a338a0bdfa5ecbfb7209beb
#
_entry.id   7ef35c721a338a0bdfa5ecbfb7209beb
#
_cell.length_a   1.000
_cell.length_b   1.000
_cell.length_c   1.000
_cell.angle_alpha   90.00
_cell.angle_beta   90.00
_cell.angle_gamma   90.00
#
_symmetry.space_group_name_H-M   'P 1'
#
loop_
_entity.id
_entity.type
_entity.pdbx_description
1 polymer ?
#
loop_
_entity_poly.entity_id
_entity_poly.type
_entity_poly.pdbx_seq_one_letter_code
_entity_poly.pdbx_strand_id
1 'polypeptide(L)'
;MGAFQAAVKRGVHVRLMFNQDHPGSKVPDPPPSEIDWAFVDQLKSLGVEVKAIPGVPDLMHHKYVVRDMGTPQAAVLTGSTNWTNDSWTREENVIFTIASPDAAALFKQNFEELWQNPVVAQSGRISAPWQSLADSTRVRLYFCPGRGLKLVHAMARSIASAQRRIRICSPVLTSGPVLGTIAEVVEHGGIDVSGVYDATQMDQVQRQWGAQAAASWKIAAFHSIIAATQFGSKRSTPYAVGTVHDFMHAKILVADDYVYAGSFNLSHSGEQNAENVVQIESHAVADMCSSYIDRVAAKYGGRPLVGS
;
A
#
# COMPACT_ATOMS: atom_id res chain seq x y z
N MET A 1 -2.87 7.12 -22.30
CA MET A 1 -3.49 6.65 -23.57
C MET A 1 -2.44 6.12 -24.56
N GLY A 2 -1.42 6.85 -24.95
CA GLY A 2 -0.43 6.42 -25.99
C GLY A 2 0.26 5.09 -25.75
N ALA A 3 0.62 4.76 -24.50
CA ALA A 3 1.25 3.48 -24.16
C ALA A 3 0.31 2.28 -24.39
N PHE A 4 -0.96 2.40 -24.05
CA PHE A 4 -1.97 1.35 -24.32
C PHE A 4 -2.18 1.17 -25.83
N GLN A 5 -2.32 2.27 -26.58
CA GLN A 5 -2.44 2.24 -28.03
C GLN A 5 -1.22 1.57 -28.68
N ALA A 6 -0.02 1.91 -28.24
CA ALA A 6 1.20 1.32 -28.77
C ALA A 6 1.31 -0.19 -28.43
N ALA A 7 0.87 -0.61 -27.26
CA ALA A 7 0.85 -2.02 -26.87
C ALA A 7 -0.14 -2.82 -27.73
N VAL A 8 -1.37 -2.35 -27.86
CA VAL A 8 -2.40 -3.02 -28.68
C VAL A 8 -1.98 -3.08 -30.15
N LYS A 9 -1.39 -2.00 -30.71
CA LYS A 9 -0.86 -2.02 -32.10
C LYS A 9 0.22 -3.07 -32.32
N ARG A 10 0.98 -3.45 -31.27
CA ARG A 10 1.96 -4.55 -31.33
C ARG A 10 1.33 -5.94 -31.14
N GLY A 11 0.02 -6.03 -30.98
CA GLY A 11 -0.68 -7.29 -30.71
C GLY A 11 -0.65 -7.73 -29.26
N VAL A 12 -0.31 -6.85 -28.33
CA VAL A 12 -0.34 -7.16 -26.89
C VAL A 12 -1.78 -7.22 -26.41
N HIS A 13 -2.18 -8.33 -25.79
CA HIS A 13 -3.46 -8.45 -25.11
C HIS A 13 -3.42 -7.70 -23.79
N VAL A 14 -4.24 -6.66 -23.66
CA VAL A 14 -4.27 -5.77 -22.50
C VAL A 14 -5.60 -5.90 -21.78
N ARG A 15 -5.56 -6.20 -20.48
CA ARG A 15 -6.72 -6.21 -19.58
C ARG A 15 -6.51 -5.25 -18.44
N LEU A 16 -7.55 -4.54 -18.01
CA LEU A 16 -7.52 -3.57 -16.94
C LEU A 16 -8.72 -3.74 -16.03
N MET A 17 -8.47 -3.75 -14.72
CA MET A 17 -9.53 -3.61 -13.70
C MET A 17 -9.34 -2.30 -12.95
N PHE A 18 -10.44 -1.68 -12.55
CA PHE A 18 -10.43 -0.49 -11.70
C PHE A 18 -11.55 -0.58 -10.65
N ASN A 19 -11.36 0.14 -9.54
CA ASN A 19 -12.37 0.27 -8.50
C ASN A 19 -13.44 1.28 -8.94
N GLN A 20 -14.71 0.91 -8.87
CA GLN A 20 -15.80 1.77 -9.34
C GLN A 20 -16.30 2.72 -8.26
N ASP A 21 -16.51 2.22 -7.04
CA ASP A 21 -17.18 2.97 -5.98
C ASP A 21 -16.34 3.05 -4.71
N HIS A 22 -16.74 3.92 -3.78
CA HIS A 22 -16.13 4.05 -2.46
C HIS A 22 -17.14 3.66 -1.36
N PRO A 23 -16.75 2.83 -0.38
CA PRO A 23 -17.60 2.49 0.75
C PRO A 23 -17.88 3.73 1.61
N GLY A 24 -19.13 3.88 2.03
CA GLY A 24 -19.52 4.89 3.00
C GLY A 24 -19.67 6.31 2.48
N SER A 25 -19.74 6.53 1.16
CA SER A 25 -20.17 7.82 0.64
C SER A 25 -21.64 8.07 1.00
N LYS A 26 -21.86 8.72 2.15
CA LYS A 26 -23.15 9.32 2.54
C LYS A 26 -23.42 10.63 1.79
N VAL A 27 -22.83 10.79 0.65
CA VAL A 27 -22.84 11.98 -0.18
C VAL A 27 -23.99 11.87 -1.15
N PRO A 28 -24.50 12.99 -1.69
CA PRO A 28 -25.74 13.00 -2.46
C PRO A 28 -25.81 11.82 -3.43
N ASP A 29 -26.95 11.17 -3.44
CA ASP A 29 -27.22 9.99 -4.26
C ASP A 29 -27.67 10.42 -5.65
N PRO A 30 -26.93 10.09 -6.73
CA PRO A 30 -25.68 9.32 -6.73
C PRO A 30 -24.45 10.18 -6.36
N PRO A 31 -23.43 9.64 -5.69
CA PRO A 31 -22.19 10.37 -5.43
C PRO A 31 -21.53 10.71 -6.77
N PRO A 32 -20.83 11.87 -6.85
CA PRO A 32 -20.07 12.19 -8.04
C PRO A 32 -19.06 11.09 -8.33
N SER A 33 -19.08 10.55 -9.54
CA SER A 33 -18.12 9.54 -9.96
C SER A 33 -16.73 10.18 -10.12
N GLU A 34 -15.72 9.60 -9.50
CA GLU A 34 -14.31 9.95 -9.73
C GLU A 34 -13.76 9.28 -11.00
N ILE A 35 -14.55 8.43 -11.63
CA ILE A 35 -14.17 7.68 -12.82
C ILE A 35 -14.33 8.54 -14.06
N ASP A 36 -13.25 8.71 -14.83
CA ASP A 36 -13.30 9.24 -16.17
C ASP A 36 -13.83 8.16 -17.15
N TRP A 37 -15.16 8.10 -17.26
CA TRP A 37 -15.83 7.14 -18.14
C TRP A 37 -15.48 7.37 -19.62
N ALA A 38 -15.19 8.59 -20.04
CA ALA A 38 -14.75 8.87 -21.41
C ALA A 38 -13.37 8.22 -21.67
N PHE A 39 -12.47 8.24 -20.69
CA PHE A 39 -11.19 7.56 -20.77
C PHE A 39 -11.38 6.02 -20.81
N VAL A 40 -12.29 5.47 -20.01
CA VAL A 40 -12.64 4.04 -20.03
C VAL A 40 -13.16 3.62 -21.42
N ASP A 41 -14.05 4.38 -22.01
CA ASP A 41 -14.60 4.10 -23.34
C ASP A 41 -13.54 4.22 -24.44
N GLN A 42 -12.61 5.17 -24.33
CA GLN A 42 -11.45 5.24 -25.23
C GLN A 42 -10.56 4.00 -25.11
N LEU A 43 -10.30 3.48 -23.90
CA LEU A 43 -9.53 2.23 -23.72
C LEU A 43 -10.22 1.06 -24.41
N LYS A 44 -11.53 0.91 -24.21
CA LYS A 44 -12.32 -0.15 -24.87
C LYS A 44 -12.27 -0.02 -26.40
N SER A 45 -12.38 1.19 -26.94
CA SER A 45 -12.29 1.45 -28.37
C SER A 45 -10.93 1.10 -28.99
N LEU A 46 -9.87 1.10 -28.18
CA LEU A 46 -8.53 0.65 -28.59
C LEU A 46 -8.38 -0.87 -28.55
N GLY A 47 -9.36 -1.63 -28.04
CA GLY A 47 -9.28 -3.07 -27.85
C GLY A 47 -8.73 -3.52 -26.50
N VAL A 48 -8.67 -2.65 -25.51
CA VAL A 48 -8.36 -3.01 -24.12
C VAL A 48 -9.61 -3.60 -23.48
N GLU A 49 -9.49 -4.78 -22.88
CA GLU A 49 -10.55 -5.33 -22.06
C GLU A 49 -10.58 -4.65 -20.70
N VAL A 50 -11.69 -4.00 -20.37
CA VAL A 50 -11.82 -3.21 -19.13
C VAL A 50 -12.96 -3.74 -18.28
N LYS A 51 -12.70 -3.94 -16.98
CA LYS A 51 -13.69 -4.39 -16.01
C LYS A 51 -13.70 -3.49 -14.78
N ALA A 52 -14.88 -2.97 -14.43
CA ALA A 52 -15.13 -2.28 -13.18
C ALA A 52 -15.38 -3.31 -12.05
N ILE A 53 -14.77 -3.10 -10.90
CA ILE A 53 -15.01 -3.86 -9.66
C ILE A 53 -15.83 -2.95 -8.75
N PRO A 54 -16.96 -3.41 -8.19
CA PRO A 54 -17.87 -2.55 -7.42
C PRO A 54 -17.22 -1.76 -6.30
N GLY A 55 -16.29 -2.36 -5.53
CA GLY A 55 -15.56 -1.66 -4.48
C GLY A 55 -16.40 -1.32 -3.23
N VAL A 56 -17.54 -1.98 -3.05
CA VAL A 56 -18.45 -1.82 -1.92
C VAL A 56 -18.82 -3.21 -1.39
N PRO A 57 -18.77 -3.46 -0.06
CA PRO A 57 -18.41 -2.55 1.04
C PRO A 57 -16.92 -2.24 1.15
N ASP A 58 -16.03 -3.01 0.47
CA ASP A 58 -14.60 -2.92 0.56
C ASP A 58 -13.97 -2.62 -0.81
N LEU A 59 -12.88 -1.83 -0.84
CA LEU A 59 -12.25 -1.36 -2.07
C LEU A 59 -11.47 -2.46 -2.80
N MET A 60 -11.51 -2.43 -4.13
CA MET A 60 -10.45 -3.01 -4.96
C MET A 60 -9.30 -2.02 -5.04
N HIS A 61 -8.36 -2.14 -4.10
CA HIS A 61 -7.31 -1.15 -3.85
C HIS A 61 -5.92 -1.59 -4.35
N HIS A 62 -5.86 -2.65 -5.13
CA HIS A 62 -4.62 -3.11 -5.76
C HIS A 62 -3.96 -2.06 -6.64
N LYS A 63 -2.63 -2.07 -6.66
CA LYS A 63 -1.81 -1.20 -7.50
C LYS A 63 -0.67 -2.03 -8.10
N TYR A 64 -0.97 -2.74 -9.20
CA TYR A 64 0.05 -3.51 -9.90
C TYR A 64 -0.22 -3.64 -11.40
N VAL A 65 0.85 -3.90 -12.13
CA VAL A 65 0.84 -4.32 -13.53
C VAL A 65 1.64 -5.61 -13.65
N VAL A 66 1.07 -6.60 -14.30
CA VAL A 66 1.78 -7.83 -14.68
C VAL A 66 2.03 -7.78 -16.18
N ARG A 67 3.26 -8.02 -16.60
CA ARG A 67 3.63 -8.01 -18.01
C ARG A 67 4.31 -9.30 -18.42
N ASP A 68 4.25 -9.61 -19.71
CA ASP A 68 4.97 -10.70 -20.40
C ASP A 68 4.73 -12.10 -19.80
N MET A 69 3.48 -12.34 -19.36
CA MET A 69 3.10 -13.60 -18.76
C MET A 69 3.38 -14.81 -19.65
N GLY A 70 3.92 -15.87 -19.05
CA GLY A 70 4.28 -17.10 -19.77
C GLY A 70 5.64 -17.02 -20.44
N THR A 71 6.42 -15.97 -20.24
CA THR A 71 7.79 -15.83 -20.73
C THR A 71 8.78 -15.71 -19.57
N PRO A 72 10.08 -15.96 -19.80
CA PRO A 72 11.12 -15.72 -18.80
C PRO A 72 11.28 -14.24 -18.39
N GLN A 73 10.73 -13.32 -19.18
CA GLN A 73 10.75 -11.87 -18.93
C GLN A 73 9.55 -11.39 -18.10
N ALA A 74 8.67 -12.31 -17.67
CA ALA A 74 7.51 -11.95 -16.87
C ALA A 74 7.91 -11.18 -15.60
N ALA A 75 7.22 -10.08 -15.37
CA ALA A 75 7.54 -9.18 -14.26
C ALA A 75 6.27 -8.49 -13.72
N VAL A 76 6.38 -7.99 -12.50
CA VAL A 76 5.35 -7.21 -11.84
C VAL A 76 5.89 -5.83 -11.50
N LEU A 77 5.18 -4.79 -11.88
CA LEU A 77 5.31 -3.43 -11.33
C LEU A 77 4.26 -3.27 -10.24
N THR A 78 4.66 -2.86 -9.04
CA THR A 78 3.73 -2.64 -7.92
C THR A 78 4.25 -1.58 -6.95
N GLY A 79 3.41 -1.16 -6.02
CA GLY A 79 3.74 -0.15 -5.02
C GLY A 79 2.52 0.52 -4.44
N SER A 80 2.70 1.75 -3.97
CA SER A 80 1.65 2.53 -3.32
C SER A 80 0.91 3.50 -4.26
N THR A 81 1.45 3.74 -5.46
CA THR A 81 1.03 4.81 -6.38
C THR A 81 -0.30 4.49 -7.05
N ASN A 82 -1.28 5.37 -6.91
CA ASN A 82 -2.49 5.35 -7.73
C ASN A 82 -2.15 5.73 -9.18
N TRP A 83 -3.02 5.35 -10.12
CA TRP A 83 -2.87 5.69 -11.54
C TRP A 83 -3.52 7.06 -11.86
N THR A 84 -3.28 8.02 -10.99
CA THR A 84 -3.76 9.40 -11.08
C THR A 84 -2.58 10.35 -11.23
N ASN A 85 -2.80 11.52 -11.83
CA ASN A 85 -1.74 12.50 -12.04
C ASN A 85 -1.12 12.97 -10.71
N ASP A 86 -1.94 13.18 -9.69
CA ASP A 86 -1.50 13.63 -8.37
C ASP A 86 -0.57 12.64 -7.68
N SER A 87 -0.90 11.35 -7.77
CA SER A 87 -0.07 10.28 -7.21
C SER A 87 1.33 10.21 -7.82
N TRP A 88 1.46 10.59 -9.10
CA TRP A 88 2.75 10.57 -9.79
C TRP A 88 3.55 11.85 -9.62
N THR A 89 2.91 12.97 -9.26
CA THR A 89 3.56 14.30 -9.30
C THR A 89 3.63 15.00 -7.95
N ARG A 90 2.78 14.64 -6.98
CA ARG A 90 2.60 15.39 -5.73
C ARG A 90 2.67 14.55 -4.46
N GLU A 91 2.26 13.28 -4.53
CA GLU A 91 2.26 12.40 -3.38
C GLU A 91 3.64 11.77 -3.13
N GLU A 92 3.93 11.47 -1.87
CA GLU A 92 5.06 10.61 -1.53
C GLU A 92 4.66 9.16 -1.74
N ASN A 93 5.26 8.48 -2.70
CA ASN A 93 4.93 7.12 -3.08
C ASN A 93 6.18 6.26 -3.29
N VAL A 94 5.99 4.94 -3.29
CA VAL A 94 7.01 3.96 -3.68
C VAL A 94 6.50 3.06 -4.79
N ILE A 95 7.37 2.76 -5.75
CA ILE A 95 7.13 1.81 -6.83
C ILE A 95 8.37 0.93 -6.96
N PHE A 96 8.16 -0.34 -7.23
CA PHE A 96 9.24 -1.29 -7.50
C PHE A 96 8.81 -2.35 -8.52
N THR A 97 9.79 -2.95 -9.16
CA THR A 97 9.58 -4.03 -10.12
C THR A 97 10.15 -5.33 -9.57
N ILE A 98 9.40 -6.41 -9.68
CA ILE A 98 9.85 -7.77 -9.37
C ILE A 98 10.00 -8.52 -10.69
N ALA A 99 11.24 -8.76 -11.10
CA ALA A 99 11.57 -9.57 -12.27
C ALA A 99 11.57 -11.05 -11.86
N SER A 100 10.38 -11.68 -11.83
CA SER A 100 10.19 -13.07 -11.44
C SER A 100 8.92 -13.61 -12.10
N PRO A 101 9.04 -14.64 -12.97
CA PRO A 101 7.89 -15.34 -13.53
C PRO A 101 6.97 -15.96 -12.47
N ASP A 102 7.53 -16.47 -11.37
CA ASP A 102 6.76 -17.08 -10.29
C ASP A 102 5.94 -16.04 -9.51
N ALA A 103 6.57 -14.88 -9.20
CA ALA A 103 5.83 -13.77 -8.60
C ALA A 103 4.74 -13.26 -9.54
N ALA A 104 5.06 -13.09 -10.82
CA ALA A 104 4.10 -12.66 -11.84
C ALA A 104 2.92 -13.64 -11.96
N ALA A 105 3.15 -14.93 -11.84
CA ALA A 105 2.09 -15.95 -11.87
C ALA A 105 1.11 -15.81 -10.69
N LEU A 106 1.61 -15.51 -9.48
CA LEU A 106 0.75 -15.28 -8.31
C LEU A 106 -0.07 -13.99 -8.42
N PHE A 107 0.52 -12.91 -8.93
CA PHE A 107 -0.22 -11.68 -9.22
C PHE A 107 -1.28 -11.90 -10.31
N LYS A 108 -0.95 -12.66 -11.36
CA LYS A 108 -1.92 -13.06 -12.38
C LYS A 108 -3.06 -13.86 -11.77
N GLN A 109 -2.76 -14.83 -10.90
CA GLN A 109 -3.80 -15.61 -10.22
C GLN A 109 -4.75 -14.71 -9.43
N ASN A 110 -4.22 -13.71 -8.69
CA ASN A 110 -5.04 -12.73 -7.98
C ASN A 110 -5.86 -11.86 -8.93
N PHE A 111 -5.29 -11.46 -10.07
CA PHE A 111 -6.03 -10.75 -11.11
C PHE A 111 -7.20 -11.59 -11.63
N GLU A 112 -6.98 -12.86 -11.92
CA GLU A 112 -8.03 -13.75 -12.44
C GLU A 112 -9.14 -14.01 -11.42
N GLU A 113 -8.82 -14.10 -10.11
CA GLU A 113 -9.84 -14.21 -9.06
C GLU A 113 -10.86 -13.07 -9.17
N LEU A 114 -10.41 -11.83 -9.21
CA LEU A 114 -11.28 -10.64 -9.30
C LEU A 114 -11.87 -10.46 -10.71
N TRP A 115 -11.14 -10.90 -11.75
CA TRP A 115 -11.67 -10.86 -13.11
C TRP A 115 -12.86 -11.79 -13.28
N GLN A 116 -12.81 -12.97 -12.72
CA GLN A 116 -13.90 -13.96 -12.79
C GLN A 116 -15.02 -13.66 -11.81
N ASN A 117 -14.66 -13.29 -10.57
CA ASN A 117 -15.61 -12.96 -9.51
C ASN A 117 -15.28 -11.61 -8.88
N PRO A 118 -15.99 -10.54 -9.23
CA PRO A 118 -15.67 -9.18 -8.77
C PRO A 118 -16.13 -8.89 -7.32
N VAL A 119 -16.10 -9.89 -6.46
CA VAL A 119 -16.45 -9.77 -5.03
C VAL A 119 -15.19 -9.70 -4.19
N VAL A 120 -14.82 -8.49 -3.75
CA VAL A 120 -13.59 -8.23 -2.98
C VAL A 120 -13.45 -9.16 -1.78
N ALA A 121 -14.50 -9.32 -0.97
CA ALA A 121 -14.48 -10.15 0.24
C ALA A 121 -14.15 -11.64 -0.02
N GLN A 122 -14.23 -12.11 -1.25
CA GLN A 122 -13.95 -13.50 -1.64
C GLN A 122 -12.56 -13.68 -2.25
N SER A 123 -11.80 -12.61 -2.46
CA SER A 123 -10.48 -12.62 -3.11
C SER A 123 -9.31 -12.72 -2.13
N GLY A 124 -8.11 -12.84 -2.67
CA GLY A 124 -6.86 -12.76 -1.93
C GLY A 124 -6.52 -13.99 -1.08
N ARG A 125 -7.08 -15.16 -1.36
CA ARG A 125 -6.85 -16.39 -0.58
C ARG A 125 -5.61 -17.16 -1.00
N ILE A 126 -4.83 -16.64 -1.92
CA ILE A 126 -3.64 -17.25 -2.50
C ILE A 126 -2.58 -17.47 -1.42
N SER A 127 -2.05 -18.69 -1.34
CA SER A 127 -0.93 -19.03 -0.47
C SER A 127 0.36 -18.90 -1.27
N ALA A 128 1.14 -17.88 -0.96
CA ALA A 128 2.44 -17.66 -1.59
C ALA A 128 3.56 -18.14 -0.65
N PRO A 129 4.37 -19.13 -1.05
CA PRO A 129 5.60 -19.48 -0.34
C PRO A 129 6.66 -18.36 -0.54
N TRP A 130 7.75 -18.43 0.24
CA TRP A 130 8.94 -17.66 -0.05
C TRP A 130 9.54 -18.06 -1.39
N GLN A 131 9.92 -17.08 -2.18
CA GLN A 131 10.60 -17.22 -3.46
C GLN A 131 11.98 -16.56 -3.37
N SER A 132 13.00 -17.17 -3.93
CA SER A 132 14.33 -16.57 -4.05
C SER A 132 14.49 -15.93 -5.43
N LEU A 133 14.95 -14.70 -5.47
CA LEU A 133 15.32 -14.00 -6.69
C LEU A 133 16.80 -14.23 -7.01
N ALA A 134 17.24 -13.81 -8.20
CA ALA A 134 18.58 -14.07 -8.71
C ALA A 134 19.71 -13.46 -7.86
N ASP A 135 19.42 -12.39 -7.11
CA ASP A 135 20.35 -11.65 -6.25
C ASP A 135 20.33 -12.11 -4.78
N SER A 136 19.83 -13.29 -4.50
CA SER A 136 19.61 -13.83 -3.15
C SER A 136 18.53 -13.10 -2.32
N THR A 137 17.85 -12.10 -2.87
CA THR A 137 16.68 -11.49 -2.27
C THR A 137 15.55 -12.53 -2.19
N ARG A 138 14.90 -12.63 -1.06
CA ARG A 138 13.72 -13.48 -0.91
C ARG A 138 12.46 -12.62 -0.89
N VAL A 139 11.41 -13.07 -1.56
CA VAL A 139 10.13 -12.38 -1.59
C VAL A 139 8.99 -13.32 -1.22
N ARG A 140 7.97 -12.76 -0.57
CA ARG A 140 6.72 -13.43 -0.26
C ARG A 140 5.56 -12.47 -0.51
N LEU A 141 4.47 -12.98 -1.07
CA LEU A 141 3.33 -12.15 -1.45
C LEU A 141 2.16 -12.37 -0.49
N TYR A 142 1.45 -11.30 -0.20
CA TYR A 142 0.17 -11.33 0.50
C TYR A 142 -0.87 -10.58 -0.31
N PHE A 143 -2.05 -11.18 -0.41
CA PHE A 143 -3.22 -10.57 -1.01
C PHE A 143 -4.34 -10.51 0.04
N CYS A 144 -4.87 -9.32 0.28
CA CYS A 144 -6.03 -9.13 1.14
C CYS A 144 -7.32 -9.19 0.30
N PRO A 145 -8.47 -9.43 0.93
CA PRO A 145 -8.66 -9.67 2.37
C PRO A 145 -8.30 -11.09 2.82
N GLY A 146 -8.26 -12.08 1.92
CA GLY A 146 -8.09 -13.49 2.27
C GLY A 146 -6.83 -13.81 3.09
N ARG A 147 -5.79 -12.97 3.01
CA ARG A 147 -4.55 -13.07 3.79
C ARG A 147 -4.27 -11.85 4.69
N GLY A 148 -5.23 -10.92 4.84
CA GLY A 148 -5.05 -9.69 5.61
C GLY A 148 -4.59 -9.94 7.04
N LEU A 149 -5.27 -10.80 7.79
CA LEU A 149 -4.89 -11.13 9.16
C LEU A 149 -3.50 -11.78 9.25
N LYS A 150 -3.15 -12.64 8.31
CA LYS A 150 -1.80 -13.25 8.26
C LYS A 150 -0.72 -12.21 7.96
N LEU A 151 -1.01 -11.24 7.12
CA LEU A 151 -0.12 -10.13 6.79
C LEU A 151 0.18 -9.29 8.03
N VAL A 152 -0.85 -8.79 8.72
CA VAL A 152 -0.63 -7.90 9.88
C VAL A 152 0.07 -8.62 11.03
N HIS A 153 -0.19 -9.92 11.24
CA HIS A 153 0.58 -10.72 12.20
C HIS A 153 2.02 -10.97 11.75
N ALA A 154 2.29 -11.08 10.45
CA ALA A 154 3.67 -11.17 9.95
C ALA A 154 4.43 -9.86 10.18
N MET A 155 3.80 -8.71 9.89
CA MET A 155 4.34 -7.39 10.19
C MET A 155 4.63 -7.23 11.70
N ALA A 156 3.64 -7.53 12.56
CA ALA A 156 3.80 -7.44 14.01
C ALA A 156 4.95 -8.32 14.52
N ARG A 157 5.07 -9.55 14.03
CA ARG A 157 6.22 -10.43 14.40
C ARG A 157 7.57 -9.83 13.96
N SER A 158 7.67 -9.29 12.75
CA SER A 158 8.92 -8.66 12.29
C SER A 158 9.27 -7.44 13.14
N ILE A 159 8.28 -6.62 13.53
CA ILE A 159 8.45 -5.48 14.45
C ILE A 159 8.93 -5.96 15.81
N ALA A 160 8.25 -6.96 16.42
CA ALA A 160 8.58 -7.49 17.74
C ALA A 160 9.97 -8.16 17.80
N SER A 161 10.44 -8.71 16.67
CA SER A 161 11.75 -9.37 16.59
C SER A 161 12.89 -8.47 16.14
N ALA A 162 12.61 -7.21 15.81
CA ALA A 162 13.62 -6.25 15.36
C ALA A 162 14.67 -6.01 16.46
N GLN A 163 15.94 -5.94 16.06
CA GLN A 163 17.08 -5.72 16.97
C GLN A 163 17.80 -4.40 16.72
N ARG A 164 17.59 -3.77 15.57
CA ARG A 164 18.33 -2.59 15.15
C ARG A 164 17.44 -1.40 14.84
N ARG A 165 16.49 -1.59 13.92
CA ARG A 165 15.70 -0.48 13.40
C ARG A 165 14.30 -0.88 12.97
N ILE A 166 13.38 0.08 13.10
CA ILE A 166 12.06 0.06 12.48
C ILE A 166 11.89 1.38 11.74
N ARG A 167 11.47 1.32 10.45
CA ARG A 167 11.17 2.48 9.62
C ARG A 167 9.80 2.34 8.99
N ILE A 168 8.99 3.39 9.02
CA ILE A 168 7.60 3.35 8.55
C ILE A 168 7.29 4.60 7.72
N CYS A 169 6.75 4.37 6.51
CA CYS A 169 5.98 5.36 5.76
C CYS A 169 4.56 4.84 5.60
N SER A 170 3.57 5.53 6.11
CA SER A 170 2.16 5.15 5.92
C SER A 170 1.25 6.36 6.07
N PRO A 171 0.19 6.50 5.25
CA PRO A 171 -0.78 7.58 5.45
C PRO A 171 -1.36 7.56 6.85
N VAL A 172 -1.66 6.36 7.35
CA VAL A 172 -2.27 6.14 8.67
C VAL A 172 -1.59 4.98 9.40
N LEU A 173 -1.62 4.99 10.74
CA LEU A 173 -1.12 3.94 11.64
C LEU A 173 -2.28 3.45 12.50
N THR A 174 -3.14 2.58 11.97
CA THR A 174 -4.43 2.23 12.62
C THR A 174 -4.70 0.74 12.74
N SER A 175 -3.87 -0.12 12.11
CA SER A 175 -3.93 -1.57 12.29
C SER A 175 -3.58 -1.92 13.75
N GLY A 176 -4.52 -2.55 14.46
CA GLY A 176 -4.36 -2.86 15.88
C GLY A 176 -3.09 -3.65 16.20
N PRO A 177 -2.82 -4.79 15.55
CA PRO A 177 -1.62 -5.58 15.80
C PRO A 177 -0.33 -4.81 15.53
N VAL A 178 -0.27 -4.04 14.44
CA VAL A 178 0.93 -3.26 14.08
C VAL A 178 1.14 -2.11 15.06
N LEU A 179 0.11 -1.30 15.31
CA LEU A 179 0.19 -0.14 16.21
C LEU A 179 0.55 -0.55 17.64
N GLY A 180 -0.10 -1.61 18.18
CA GLY A 180 0.18 -2.11 19.52
C GLY A 180 1.62 -2.60 19.66
N THR A 181 2.10 -3.39 18.70
CA THR A 181 3.47 -3.91 18.74
C THR A 181 4.52 -2.80 18.61
N ILE A 182 4.28 -1.76 17.79
CA ILE A 182 5.19 -0.60 17.73
C ILE A 182 5.24 0.10 19.09
N ALA A 183 4.07 0.32 19.73
CA ALA A 183 4.02 0.98 21.04
C ALA A 183 4.80 0.18 22.11
N GLU A 184 4.65 -1.14 22.16
CA GLU A 184 5.41 -2.03 23.05
C GLU A 184 6.92 -1.94 22.79
N VAL A 185 7.37 -2.00 21.53
CA VAL A 185 8.80 -1.89 21.18
C VAL A 185 9.37 -0.53 21.59
N VAL A 186 8.61 0.54 21.36
CA VAL A 186 9.02 1.90 21.75
C VAL A 186 9.09 2.05 23.27
N GLU A 187 8.15 1.46 24.01
CA GLU A 187 8.15 1.49 25.47
C GLU A 187 9.34 0.73 26.06
N HIS A 188 9.71 -0.42 25.51
CA HIS A 188 10.88 -1.19 25.93
C HIS A 188 12.20 -0.48 25.59
N GLY A 189 12.21 0.33 24.54
CA GLY A 189 13.39 1.06 24.08
C GLY A 189 14.46 0.16 23.44
N GLY A 190 15.60 0.75 23.11
CA GLY A 190 16.76 0.03 22.53
C GLY A 190 16.71 -0.19 21.02
N ILE A 191 15.56 0.04 20.37
CA ILE A 191 15.39 -0.06 18.93
C ILE A 191 15.26 1.33 18.33
N ASP A 192 15.95 1.57 17.22
CA ASP A 192 15.87 2.82 16.47
C ASP A 192 14.58 2.86 15.63
N VAL A 193 13.57 3.60 16.12
CA VAL A 193 12.24 3.72 15.49
C VAL A 193 12.06 5.12 14.93
N SER A 194 11.77 5.23 13.65
CA SER A 194 11.37 6.48 13.00
C SER A 194 10.48 6.25 11.78
N GLY A 195 9.92 7.32 11.24
CA GLY A 195 9.07 7.24 10.06
C GLY A 195 8.36 8.53 9.74
N VAL A 196 7.35 8.43 8.90
CA VAL A 196 6.50 9.56 8.51
C VAL A 196 5.06 9.10 8.27
N TYR A 197 4.12 9.95 8.67
CA TYR A 197 2.68 9.73 8.45
C TYR A 197 2.02 10.98 7.88
N ASP A 198 0.76 10.84 7.43
CA ASP A 198 -0.07 11.96 6.99
C ASP A 198 -0.82 12.56 8.17
N ALA A 199 -0.44 13.77 8.59
CA ALA A 199 -1.04 14.42 9.75
C ALA A 199 -2.53 14.74 9.52
N THR A 200 -2.91 15.14 8.31
CA THR A 200 -4.32 15.47 7.99
C THR A 200 -5.22 14.24 8.12
N GLN A 201 -4.76 13.11 7.60
CA GLN A 201 -5.52 11.85 7.70
C GLN A 201 -5.53 11.32 9.15
N MET A 202 -4.40 11.37 9.87
CA MET A 202 -4.35 10.93 11.26
C MET A 202 -5.19 11.81 12.20
N ASP A 203 -5.26 13.12 11.96
CA ASP A 203 -6.20 14.01 12.70
C ASP A 203 -7.65 13.58 12.52
N GLN A 204 -8.04 13.17 11.31
CA GLN A 204 -9.38 12.64 11.05
C GLN A 204 -9.61 11.31 11.77
N VAL A 205 -8.64 10.40 11.71
CA VAL A 205 -8.69 9.10 12.42
C VAL A 205 -8.82 9.31 13.93
N GLN A 206 -8.03 10.19 14.52
CA GLN A 206 -8.08 10.45 15.96
C GLN A 206 -9.45 11.01 16.40
N ARG A 207 -10.06 11.88 15.59
CA ARG A 207 -11.44 12.33 15.85
C ARG A 207 -12.44 11.17 15.82
N GLN A 208 -12.31 10.24 14.87
CA GLN A 208 -13.16 9.03 14.81
C GLN A 208 -12.96 8.13 16.04
N TRP A 209 -11.70 7.93 16.46
CA TRP A 209 -11.38 7.13 17.64
C TRP A 209 -11.88 7.78 18.93
N GLY A 210 -11.82 9.11 19.05
CA GLY A 210 -12.33 9.84 20.21
C GLY A 210 -13.84 9.67 20.43
N ALA A 211 -14.58 9.34 19.36
CA ALA A 211 -16.00 9.01 19.43
C ALA A 211 -16.29 7.54 19.83
N GLN A 212 -15.24 6.70 19.99
CA GLN A 212 -15.35 5.26 20.21
C GLN A 212 -14.54 4.84 21.45
N ALA A 213 -15.19 4.54 22.56
CA ALA A 213 -14.51 4.15 23.80
C ALA A 213 -13.54 2.96 23.61
N ALA A 214 -13.89 1.98 22.78
CA ALA A 214 -13.06 0.82 22.47
C ALA A 214 -11.77 1.15 21.70
N ALA A 215 -11.66 2.34 21.12
CA ALA A 215 -10.48 2.79 20.39
C ALA A 215 -9.54 3.71 21.22
N SER A 216 -9.87 4.00 22.48
CA SER A 216 -9.07 4.89 23.35
C SER A 216 -7.61 4.46 23.48
N TRP A 217 -7.34 3.16 23.57
CA TRP A 217 -6.00 2.63 23.65
C TRP A 217 -5.16 2.93 22.38
N LYS A 218 -5.79 3.02 21.21
CA LYS A 218 -5.11 3.36 19.95
C LYS A 218 -4.61 4.80 19.94
N ILE A 219 -5.38 5.71 20.52
CA ILE A 219 -4.97 7.12 20.70
C ILE A 219 -3.76 7.17 21.62
N ALA A 220 -3.82 6.49 22.76
CA ALA A 220 -2.71 6.44 23.72
C ALA A 220 -1.44 5.84 23.09
N ALA A 221 -1.57 4.70 22.39
CA ALA A 221 -0.47 4.05 21.70
C ALA A 221 0.16 4.96 20.62
N PHE A 222 -0.65 5.61 19.79
CA PHE A 222 -0.16 6.53 18.77
C PHE A 222 0.59 7.71 19.40
N HIS A 223 0.04 8.35 20.43
CA HIS A 223 0.69 9.47 21.09
C HIS A 223 2.00 9.04 21.80
N SER A 224 2.02 7.86 22.41
CA SER A 224 3.25 7.31 23.02
C SER A 224 4.35 7.12 21.98
N ILE A 225 4.02 6.54 20.82
CA ILE A 225 4.97 6.37 19.71
C ILE A 225 5.52 7.73 19.27
N ILE A 226 4.64 8.70 18.97
CA ILE A 226 5.08 10.01 18.44
C ILE A 226 5.88 10.80 19.46
N ALA A 227 5.55 10.71 20.75
CA ALA A 227 6.28 11.39 21.82
C ALA A 227 7.69 10.82 22.06
N ALA A 228 7.87 9.52 21.86
CA ALA A 228 9.12 8.81 22.14
C ALA A 228 10.03 8.64 20.90
N THR A 229 9.56 9.00 19.69
CA THR A 229 10.28 8.78 18.45
C THR A 229 10.37 10.06 17.60
N GLN A 230 11.14 9.98 16.52
CA GLN A 230 11.33 11.12 15.61
C GLN A 230 10.55 10.92 14.30
N PHE A 231 9.24 10.73 14.40
CA PHE A 231 8.37 10.69 13.21
C PHE A 231 8.21 12.08 12.60
N GLY A 232 8.33 12.14 11.27
CA GLY A 232 7.86 13.28 10.48
C GLY A 232 6.34 13.22 10.27
N SER A 233 5.72 14.37 10.02
CA SER A 233 4.29 14.46 9.78
C SER A 233 3.98 15.39 8.60
N LYS A 234 3.54 14.82 7.48
CA LYS A 234 3.13 15.64 6.34
C LYS A 234 1.71 16.15 6.54
N ARG A 235 1.54 17.46 6.51
CA ARG A 235 0.20 18.05 6.47
C ARG A 235 -0.25 18.19 5.01
N SER A 236 -1.13 17.31 4.62
CA SER A 236 -1.68 17.26 3.26
C SER A 236 -2.98 18.06 3.13
N THR A 237 -3.37 18.33 1.88
CA THR A 237 -4.69 18.84 1.55
C THR A 237 -5.75 17.81 1.96
N PRO A 238 -6.83 18.20 2.69
CA PRO A 238 -7.91 17.29 3.01
C PRO A 238 -8.55 16.69 1.74
N TYR A 239 -8.88 15.40 1.82
CA TYR A 239 -9.55 14.74 0.71
C TYR A 239 -10.90 15.40 0.40
N ALA A 240 -11.10 15.76 -0.85
CA ALA A 240 -12.39 16.10 -1.41
C ALA A 240 -12.42 15.73 -2.90
N VAL A 241 -13.57 15.32 -3.41
CA VAL A 241 -13.74 14.98 -4.84
C VAL A 241 -13.39 16.18 -5.70
N GLY A 242 -12.58 15.97 -6.73
CA GLY A 242 -12.17 17.03 -7.67
C GLY A 242 -11.09 17.98 -7.13
N THR A 243 -10.55 17.74 -5.94
CA THR A 243 -9.39 18.48 -5.43
C THR A 243 -8.09 17.78 -5.77
N VAL A 244 -7.01 18.57 -5.74
CA VAL A 244 -5.66 18.04 -5.91
C VAL A 244 -5.20 17.39 -4.62
N HIS A 245 -4.69 16.15 -4.72
CA HIS A 245 -4.19 15.39 -3.58
C HIS A 245 -2.66 15.44 -3.54
N ASP A 246 -2.12 15.54 -2.33
CA ASP A 246 -0.68 15.64 -2.06
C ASP A 246 -0.28 14.83 -0.82
N PHE A 247 -0.91 13.67 -0.62
CA PHE A 247 -0.78 12.85 0.58
C PHE A 247 0.64 12.32 0.83
N MET A 248 0.93 12.03 2.10
CA MET A 248 1.96 11.05 2.45
C MET A 248 1.38 9.66 2.16
N HIS A 249 1.58 9.17 0.93
CA HIS A 249 0.82 8.03 0.41
C HIS A 249 1.65 6.74 0.28
N ALA A 250 2.94 6.76 0.55
CA ALA A 250 3.76 5.56 0.59
C ALA A 250 3.26 4.60 1.69
N LYS A 251 3.33 3.29 1.41
CA LYS A 251 2.95 2.24 2.34
C LYS A 251 4.10 1.25 2.39
N ILE A 252 5.00 1.52 3.33
CA ILE A 252 6.23 0.75 3.50
C ILE A 252 6.60 0.66 4.98
N LEU A 253 6.96 -0.54 5.40
CA LEU A 253 7.48 -0.84 6.72
C LEU A 253 8.78 -1.62 6.57
N VAL A 254 9.82 -1.21 7.27
CA VAL A 254 11.08 -1.92 7.42
C VAL A 254 11.24 -2.33 8.88
N ALA A 255 11.58 -3.59 9.10
CA ALA A 255 11.99 -4.13 10.41
C ALA A 255 13.28 -4.93 10.18
N ASP A 256 14.42 -4.38 10.59
CA ASP A 256 15.77 -4.86 10.27
C ASP A 256 15.97 -5.09 8.76
N ASP A 257 16.01 -6.35 8.32
CA ASP A 257 16.22 -6.75 6.93
C ASP A 257 14.92 -7.16 6.22
N TYR A 258 13.78 -7.05 6.91
CA TYR A 258 12.46 -7.28 6.33
C TYR A 258 11.82 -5.98 5.88
N VAL A 259 11.31 -5.97 4.65
CA VAL A 259 10.54 -4.87 4.07
C VAL A 259 9.15 -5.38 3.72
N TYR A 260 8.12 -4.59 4.05
CA TYR A 260 6.75 -4.79 3.58
C TYR A 260 6.34 -3.56 2.79
N ALA A 261 6.02 -3.74 1.52
CA ALA A 261 5.62 -2.63 0.65
C ALA A 261 4.54 -3.06 -0.35
N GLY A 262 3.67 -2.13 -0.70
CA GLY A 262 2.57 -2.39 -1.63
C GLY A 262 1.45 -1.38 -1.54
N SER A 263 0.22 -1.85 -1.73
CA SER A 263 -0.97 -0.99 -1.70
C SER A 263 -1.59 -0.82 -0.30
N PHE A 264 -1.20 -1.65 0.67
CA PHE A 264 -1.83 -1.82 1.98
C PHE A 264 -1.57 -0.63 2.90
N ASN A 265 -2.59 0.14 3.21
CA ASN A 265 -2.55 1.06 4.34
C ASN A 265 -2.46 0.27 5.65
N LEU A 266 -1.61 0.72 6.60
CA LEU A 266 -1.51 0.09 7.93
C LEU A 266 -2.80 0.34 8.73
N SER A 267 -3.93 -0.21 8.25
CA SER A 267 -5.27 0.04 8.77
C SER A 267 -6.12 -1.23 8.81
N HIS A 268 -7.16 -1.20 9.64
CA HIS A 268 -8.16 -2.27 9.66
C HIS A 268 -8.90 -2.38 8.32
N SER A 269 -9.23 -1.26 7.69
CA SER A 269 -9.86 -1.26 6.35
C SER A 269 -8.95 -1.91 5.30
N GLY A 270 -7.62 -1.73 5.40
CA GLY A 270 -6.66 -2.42 4.52
C GLY A 270 -6.73 -3.94 4.64
N GLU A 271 -7.08 -4.48 5.82
CA GLU A 271 -7.25 -5.93 6.00
C GLU A 271 -8.46 -6.48 5.25
N GLN A 272 -9.48 -5.64 4.98
CA GLN A 272 -10.74 -5.99 4.33
C GLN A 272 -10.74 -5.68 2.83
N ASN A 273 -10.01 -4.67 2.40
CA ASN A 273 -9.87 -4.31 0.99
C ASN A 273 -9.12 -5.39 0.19
N ALA A 274 -9.29 -5.38 -1.12
CA ALA A 274 -8.38 -6.11 -2.01
C ALA A 274 -7.06 -5.34 -2.12
N GLU A 275 -6.04 -5.80 -1.40
CA GLU A 275 -4.70 -5.20 -1.32
C GLU A 275 -3.62 -6.21 -1.70
N ASN A 276 -2.47 -5.70 -2.13
CA ASN A 276 -1.28 -6.51 -2.33
C ASN A 276 -0.09 -5.97 -1.54
N VAL A 277 0.67 -6.88 -0.93
CA VAL A 277 1.92 -6.56 -0.22
C VAL A 277 2.99 -7.56 -0.61
N VAL A 278 4.18 -7.05 -0.86
CA VAL A 278 5.40 -7.84 -0.98
C VAL A 278 6.17 -7.73 0.32
N GLN A 279 6.40 -8.86 0.96
CA GLN A 279 7.38 -9.01 2.01
C GLN A 279 8.70 -9.37 1.36
N ILE A 280 9.73 -8.58 1.61
CA ILE A 280 11.08 -8.76 1.05
C ILE A 280 12.03 -9.02 2.22
N GLU A 281 12.89 -10.02 2.08
CA GLU A 281 14.01 -10.29 2.99
C GLU A 281 15.30 -10.02 2.22
N SER A 282 15.92 -8.88 2.53
CA SER A 282 17.15 -8.42 1.90
C SER A 282 17.73 -7.23 2.65
N HIS A 283 18.96 -7.33 3.10
CA HIS A 283 19.68 -6.25 3.76
C HIS A 283 19.79 -5.00 2.86
N ALA A 284 20.20 -5.19 1.61
CA ALA A 284 20.39 -4.08 0.66
C ALA A 284 19.07 -3.35 0.37
N VAL A 285 17.96 -4.07 0.16
CA VAL A 285 16.65 -3.47 -0.08
C VAL A 285 16.15 -2.76 1.17
N ALA A 286 16.35 -3.34 2.35
CA ALA A 286 15.97 -2.72 3.61
C ALA A 286 16.73 -1.42 3.89
N ASP A 287 18.03 -1.36 3.57
CA ASP A 287 18.85 -0.15 3.67
C ASP A 287 18.39 0.94 2.70
N MET A 288 18.11 0.57 1.45
CA MET A 288 17.58 1.49 0.44
C MET A 288 16.24 2.08 0.89
N CYS A 289 15.34 1.22 1.38
CA CYS A 289 14.02 1.64 1.87
C CYS A 289 14.11 2.50 3.13
N SER A 290 14.99 2.14 4.07
CA SER A 290 15.24 2.95 5.27
C SER A 290 15.76 4.33 4.91
N SER A 291 16.72 4.41 3.99
CA SER A 291 17.27 5.69 3.51
C SER A 291 16.20 6.56 2.82
N TYR A 292 15.28 5.94 2.07
CA TYR A 292 14.14 6.66 1.50
C TYR A 292 13.23 7.22 2.61
N ILE A 293 12.85 6.38 3.58
CA ILE A 293 11.97 6.77 4.68
C ILE A 293 12.60 7.90 5.50
N ASP A 294 13.90 7.79 5.82
CA ASP A 294 14.63 8.80 6.60
C ASP A 294 14.67 10.15 5.86
N ARG A 295 14.88 10.16 4.54
CA ARG A 295 14.80 11.39 3.72
C ARG A 295 13.40 12.03 3.76
N VAL A 296 12.36 11.22 3.61
CA VAL A 296 10.98 11.71 3.66
C VAL A 296 10.62 12.21 5.05
N ALA A 297 11.04 11.49 6.11
CA ALA A 297 10.82 11.90 7.48
C ALA A 297 11.51 13.26 7.78
N ALA A 298 12.77 13.42 7.38
CA ALA A 298 13.51 14.68 7.54
C ALA A 298 12.82 15.86 6.82
N LYS A 299 12.30 15.62 5.61
CA LYS A 299 11.54 16.62 4.83
C LYS A 299 10.31 17.14 5.59
N TYR A 300 9.69 16.30 6.42
CA TYR A 300 8.47 16.62 7.15
C TYR A 300 8.66 16.73 8.66
N GLY A 301 9.81 17.22 9.10
CA GLY A 301 10.09 17.57 10.50
C GLY A 301 10.39 16.39 11.43
N GLY A 302 10.67 15.20 10.85
CA GLY A 302 11.17 14.07 11.62
C GLY A 302 12.68 14.11 11.83
N ARG A 303 13.30 12.93 12.01
CA ARG A 303 14.75 12.80 12.25
C ARG A 303 15.56 13.52 11.18
N PRO A 304 16.50 14.41 11.56
CA PRO A 304 17.47 14.99 10.62
C PRO A 304 18.33 13.90 9.97
N LEU A 305 18.74 14.11 8.73
CA LEU A 305 19.74 13.25 8.11
C LEU A 305 21.10 13.43 8.77
N VAL A 306 21.80 12.33 9.03
CA VAL A 306 23.17 12.39 9.55
C VAL A 306 24.07 12.94 8.45
N GLY A 307 24.69 14.09 8.68
CA GLY A 307 25.64 14.72 7.74
C GLY A 307 25.03 15.73 6.76
N SER A 308 23.79 16.20 6.99
CA SER A 308 23.21 17.37 6.28
C SER A 308 23.53 18.68 6.97
#